data_1ddadf4b20775534ebadda14169b551f
#
_entry.id   1ddadf4b20775534ebadda14169b551f
#
_cell.length_a   1.000
_cell.length_b   1.000
_cell.length_c   1.000
_cell.angle_alpha   90.00
_cell.angle_beta   90.00
_cell.angle_gamma   90.00
#
_symmetry.space_group_name_H-M   'P 1'
#
loop_
_entity.id
_entity.type
_entity.pdbx_description
1 polymer ?
#
loop_
_entity_poly.entity_id
_entity_poly.type
_entity_poly.pdbx_seq_one_letter_code
_entity_poly.pdbx_strand_id
1 'polypeptide(L)'
;GARDLMPSQISGGMARRVALARALALDPELVMYDEPFAGLDPISLGIAAQLIRQLNDAMGLTTLLVSHDVDETFRVADHVIVLGPGTVAAEGTPDEVRASTDPLVHQFVHALPTGPVPFQYPGPTVAQDFGPAGAVGGRP
;
A
#
# COMPACT_ATOMS: atom_id res chain seq x y z
N GLY A 1 -24.64 21.58 2.82
CA GLY A 1 -23.92 20.45 2.22
C GLY A 1 -22.65 20.93 1.52
N ALA A 2 -21.80 20.01 1.10
CA ALA A 2 -20.49 20.34 0.49
C ALA A 2 -20.57 20.79 -0.98
N ARG A 3 -21.77 20.79 -1.57
CA ARG A 3 -21.98 21.09 -3.00
C ARG A 3 -21.45 22.46 -3.43
N ASP A 4 -21.56 23.44 -2.53
CA ASP A 4 -21.26 24.84 -2.83
C ASP A 4 -19.86 25.26 -2.28
N LEU A 5 -19.08 24.29 -1.76
CA LEU A 5 -17.73 24.53 -1.25
C LEU A 5 -16.71 24.53 -2.40
N MET A 6 -15.74 25.42 -2.30
CA MET A 6 -14.57 25.40 -3.18
C MET A 6 -13.66 24.18 -2.83
N PRO A 7 -12.90 23.64 -3.77
CA PRO A 7 -11.98 22.53 -3.50
C PRO A 7 -11.03 22.76 -2.32
N SER A 8 -10.63 24.02 -2.07
CA SER A 8 -9.78 24.40 -0.94
C SER A 8 -10.47 24.36 0.43
N GLN A 9 -11.80 24.24 0.45
CA GLN A 9 -12.64 24.25 1.66
C GLN A 9 -13.10 22.87 2.09
N ILE A 10 -12.82 21.83 1.29
CA ILE A 10 -13.19 20.46 1.61
C ILE A 10 -12.04 19.73 2.32
N SER A 11 -12.38 18.77 3.18
CA SER A 11 -11.39 17.92 3.84
C SER A 11 -10.68 17.00 2.83
N GLY A 12 -9.48 16.50 3.18
CA GLY A 12 -8.75 15.55 2.33
C GLY A 12 -9.57 14.30 1.97
N GLY A 13 -10.34 13.76 2.92
CA GLY A 13 -11.24 12.63 2.65
C GLY A 13 -12.39 12.98 1.72
N MET A 14 -12.91 14.22 1.79
CA MET A 14 -13.91 14.70 0.83
C MET A 14 -13.31 14.90 -0.55
N ALA A 15 -12.10 15.46 -0.65
CA ALA A 15 -11.40 15.66 -1.92
C ALA A 15 -11.17 14.32 -2.65
N ARG A 16 -10.80 13.26 -1.92
CA ARG A 16 -10.65 11.90 -2.47
C ARG A 16 -11.95 11.34 -3.02
N ARG A 17 -13.07 11.47 -2.27
CA ARG A 17 -14.38 11.03 -2.77
C ARG A 17 -14.83 11.81 -4.01
N VAL A 18 -14.52 13.10 -4.08
CA VAL A 18 -14.77 13.92 -5.27
C VAL A 18 -13.90 13.46 -6.44
N ALA A 19 -12.62 13.14 -6.20
CA ALA A 19 -11.73 12.61 -7.23
C ALA A 19 -12.24 11.27 -7.78
N LEU A 20 -12.71 10.38 -6.88
CA LEU A 20 -13.33 9.11 -7.25
C LEU A 20 -14.61 9.32 -8.08
N ALA A 21 -15.53 10.18 -7.63
CA ALA A 21 -16.73 10.51 -8.36
C ALA A 21 -16.41 11.10 -9.76
N ARG A 22 -15.37 11.93 -9.84
CA ARG A 22 -14.90 12.49 -11.12
C ARG A 22 -14.38 11.39 -12.06
N ALA A 23 -13.62 10.42 -11.55
CA ALA A 23 -13.11 9.31 -12.36
C ALA A 23 -14.24 8.44 -12.93
N LEU A 24 -15.33 8.28 -12.17
CA LEU A 24 -16.48 7.46 -12.55
C LEU A 24 -17.52 8.20 -13.40
N ALA A 25 -17.44 9.53 -13.50
CA ALA A 25 -18.47 10.36 -14.14
C ALA A 25 -18.69 10.09 -15.63
N LEU A 26 -17.74 9.46 -16.32
CA LEU A 26 -17.80 9.11 -17.74
C LEU A 26 -18.13 7.63 -17.98
N ASP A 27 -18.54 6.92 -16.96
CA ASP A 27 -18.89 5.49 -16.99
C ASP A 27 -17.79 4.61 -17.61
N PRO A 28 -16.57 4.64 -17.03
CA PRO A 28 -15.41 3.96 -17.60
C PRO A 28 -15.54 2.42 -17.45
N GLU A 29 -14.91 1.69 -18.37
CA GLU A 29 -14.74 0.22 -18.24
C GLU A 29 -13.55 -0.16 -17.34
N LEU A 30 -12.53 0.73 -17.27
CA LEU A 30 -11.31 0.54 -16.48
C LEU A 30 -11.07 1.75 -15.58
N VAL A 31 -10.83 1.51 -14.31
CA VAL A 31 -10.39 2.54 -13.34
C VAL A 31 -9.03 2.16 -12.76
N MET A 32 -8.12 3.12 -12.73
CA MET A 32 -6.79 2.96 -12.14
C MET A 32 -6.66 3.82 -10.89
N TYR A 33 -6.29 3.20 -9.78
CA TYR A 33 -6.01 3.87 -8.50
C TYR A 33 -4.52 3.79 -8.21
N ASP A 34 -3.92 4.94 -7.96
CA ASP A 34 -2.53 5.05 -7.53
C ASP A 34 -2.49 5.53 -6.08
N GLU A 35 -2.03 4.67 -5.18
CA GLU A 35 -1.95 4.89 -3.74
C GLU A 35 -3.23 5.49 -3.12
N PRO A 36 -4.41 4.90 -3.32
CA PRO A 36 -5.66 5.49 -2.87
C PRO A 36 -5.78 5.56 -1.34
N PHE A 37 -4.97 4.81 -0.62
CA PHE A 37 -4.98 4.70 0.84
C PHE A 37 -3.96 5.60 1.53
N ALA A 38 -2.99 6.16 0.81
CA ALA A 38 -1.86 6.90 1.38
C ALA A 38 -2.30 8.05 2.31
N GLY A 39 -1.76 8.07 3.54
CA GLY A 39 -2.02 9.11 4.53
C GLY A 39 -3.45 9.11 5.12
N LEU A 40 -4.20 8.04 4.98
CA LEU A 40 -5.45 7.83 5.72
C LEU A 40 -5.16 7.22 7.10
N ASP A 41 -5.99 7.57 8.07
CA ASP A 41 -6.07 6.84 9.32
C ASP A 41 -6.71 5.45 9.08
N PRO A 42 -6.50 4.45 9.96
CA PRO A 42 -6.95 3.08 9.73
C PRO A 42 -8.47 2.94 9.49
N ILE A 43 -9.30 3.79 10.10
CA ILE A 43 -10.75 3.75 9.91
C ILE A 43 -11.12 4.28 8.53
N SER A 44 -10.56 5.43 8.16
CA SER A 44 -10.77 6.06 6.85
C SER A 44 -10.25 5.19 5.71
N LEU A 45 -9.14 4.48 5.92
CA LEU A 45 -8.54 3.53 4.99
C LEU A 45 -9.51 2.36 4.72
N GLY A 46 -10.02 1.70 5.76
CA GLY A 46 -10.99 0.62 5.60
C GLY A 46 -12.28 1.08 4.89
N ILE A 47 -12.77 2.29 5.20
CA ILE A 47 -13.94 2.88 4.51
C ILE A 47 -13.64 3.12 3.02
N ALA A 48 -12.44 3.61 2.68
CA ALA A 48 -12.06 3.86 1.29
C ALA A 48 -11.93 2.54 0.50
N ALA A 49 -11.31 1.53 1.09
CA ALA A 49 -11.17 0.20 0.49
C ALA A 49 -12.54 -0.43 0.22
N GLN A 50 -13.44 -0.39 1.21
CA GLN A 50 -14.80 -0.90 1.05
C GLN A 50 -15.59 -0.13 -0.03
N LEU A 51 -15.44 1.18 -0.11
CA LEU A 51 -16.09 2.00 -1.14
C LEU A 51 -15.60 1.62 -2.54
N ILE A 52 -14.29 1.45 -2.73
CA ILE A 52 -13.71 1.00 -4.01
C ILE A 52 -14.30 -0.35 -4.41
N ARG A 53 -14.33 -1.32 -3.49
CA ARG A 53 -14.90 -2.64 -3.76
C ARG A 53 -16.39 -2.56 -4.14
N GLN A 54 -17.19 -1.83 -3.36
CA GLN A 54 -18.62 -1.68 -3.63
C GLN A 54 -18.91 -1.02 -5.00
N LEU A 55 -18.12 -0.02 -5.38
CA LEU A 55 -18.26 0.63 -6.70
C LEU A 55 -17.86 -0.32 -7.82
N ASN A 56 -16.77 -1.07 -7.64
CA ASN A 56 -16.34 -2.08 -8.61
C ASN A 56 -17.44 -3.12 -8.86
N ASP A 57 -18.03 -3.66 -7.79
CA ASP A 57 -19.07 -4.67 -7.87
C ASP A 57 -20.37 -4.10 -8.48
N ALA A 58 -20.76 -2.90 -8.07
CA ALA A 58 -22.01 -2.28 -8.52
C ALA A 58 -21.99 -1.85 -9.99
N MET A 59 -20.82 -1.45 -10.49
CA MET A 59 -20.65 -0.93 -11.85
C MET A 59 -20.03 -1.96 -12.82
N GLY A 60 -19.59 -3.12 -12.32
CA GLY A 60 -18.92 -4.14 -13.12
C GLY A 60 -17.58 -3.67 -13.71
N LEU A 61 -16.82 -2.86 -12.95
CA LEU A 61 -15.60 -2.26 -13.42
C LEU A 61 -14.44 -3.26 -13.47
N THR A 62 -13.51 -3.03 -14.40
CA THR A 62 -12.16 -3.54 -14.27
C THR A 62 -11.35 -2.53 -13.47
N THR A 63 -10.71 -2.97 -12.39
CA THR A 63 -9.95 -2.08 -11.51
C THR A 63 -8.49 -2.51 -11.42
N LEU A 64 -7.58 -1.56 -11.64
CA LEU A 64 -6.16 -1.70 -11.32
C LEU A 64 -5.85 -0.79 -10.13
N LEU A 65 -5.36 -1.39 -9.04
CA LEU A 65 -5.01 -0.67 -7.82
C LEU A 65 -3.53 -0.86 -7.52
N VAL A 66 -2.79 0.23 -7.40
CA VAL A 66 -1.40 0.24 -6.97
C VAL A 66 -1.35 0.76 -5.54
N SER A 67 -0.77 -0.01 -4.63
CA SER A 67 -0.62 0.35 -3.23
C SER A 67 0.52 -0.43 -2.56
N HIS A 68 1.04 0.11 -1.47
CA HIS A 68 1.93 -0.59 -0.54
C HIS A 68 1.21 -1.07 0.73
N ASP A 69 -0.07 -0.75 0.88
CA ASP A 69 -0.92 -1.23 1.98
C ASP A 69 -1.40 -2.66 1.69
N VAL A 70 -0.60 -3.65 2.10
CA VAL A 70 -0.82 -5.06 1.78
C VAL A 70 -2.16 -5.55 2.31
N ASP A 71 -2.46 -5.31 3.58
CA ASP A 71 -3.65 -5.85 4.24
C ASP A 71 -4.95 -5.36 3.58
N GLU A 72 -5.04 -4.05 3.30
CA GLU A 72 -6.25 -3.50 2.68
C GLU A 72 -6.36 -3.87 1.20
N THR A 73 -5.23 -3.92 0.49
CA THR A 73 -5.20 -4.39 -0.90
C THR A 73 -5.69 -5.83 -0.99
N PHE A 74 -5.22 -6.72 -0.10
CA PHE A 74 -5.61 -8.13 -0.09
C PHE A 74 -7.08 -8.37 0.30
N ARG A 75 -7.69 -7.42 1.00
CA ARG A 75 -9.14 -7.48 1.32
C ARG A 75 -10.05 -7.17 0.14
N VAL A 76 -9.57 -6.38 -0.82
CA VAL A 76 -10.40 -5.87 -1.93
C VAL A 76 -10.03 -6.44 -3.29
N ALA A 77 -8.83 -6.97 -3.45
CA ALA A 77 -8.35 -7.51 -4.71
C ALA A 77 -8.86 -8.94 -4.96
N ASP A 78 -9.16 -9.24 -6.21
CA ASP A 78 -9.41 -10.60 -6.68
C ASP A 78 -8.12 -11.28 -7.14
N HIS A 79 -7.16 -10.47 -7.62
CA HIS A 79 -5.84 -10.90 -8.09
C HIS A 79 -4.78 -9.90 -7.66
N VAL A 80 -3.61 -10.37 -7.25
CA VAL A 80 -2.50 -9.56 -6.75
C VAL A 80 -1.25 -9.86 -7.57
N ILE A 81 -0.52 -8.81 -7.91
CA ILE A 81 0.79 -8.89 -8.54
C ILE A 81 1.78 -8.16 -7.64
N VAL A 82 2.80 -8.87 -7.17
CA VAL A 82 3.90 -8.30 -6.39
C VAL A 82 5.07 -8.01 -7.33
N LEU A 83 5.46 -6.74 -7.39
CA LEU A 83 6.59 -6.31 -8.20
C LEU A 83 7.89 -6.43 -7.41
N GLY A 84 8.86 -7.10 -7.99
CA GLY A 84 10.23 -7.16 -7.51
C GLY A 84 11.17 -6.26 -8.33
N PRO A 85 12.49 -6.34 -8.11
CA PRO A 85 13.47 -5.58 -8.86
C PRO A 85 13.51 -5.98 -10.35
N GLY A 86 12.76 -5.25 -11.19
CA GLY A 86 12.70 -5.45 -12.64
C GLY A 86 11.90 -6.66 -13.11
N THR A 87 11.16 -7.33 -12.24
CA THR A 87 10.36 -8.53 -12.59
C THR A 87 9.12 -8.63 -11.70
N VAL A 88 8.17 -9.47 -12.08
CA VAL A 88 7.08 -9.92 -11.22
C VAL A 88 7.67 -10.96 -10.25
N ALA A 89 7.57 -10.68 -8.95
CA ALA A 89 8.05 -11.57 -7.89
C ALA A 89 7.01 -12.66 -7.54
N ALA A 90 5.74 -12.31 -7.56
CA ALA A 90 4.63 -13.25 -7.40
C ALA A 90 3.36 -12.68 -8.02
N GLU A 91 2.45 -13.58 -8.41
CA GLU A 91 1.09 -13.23 -8.83
C GLU A 91 0.13 -14.36 -8.45
N GLY A 92 -1.11 -14.02 -8.19
CA GLY A 92 -2.16 -14.96 -7.83
C GLY A 92 -3.28 -14.33 -7.02
N THR A 93 -4.13 -15.14 -6.44
CA THR A 93 -5.11 -14.68 -5.44
C THR A 93 -4.40 -14.15 -4.19
N PRO A 94 -5.04 -13.28 -3.39
CA PRO A 94 -4.47 -12.81 -2.13
C PRO A 94 -3.95 -13.94 -1.22
N ASP A 95 -4.67 -15.04 -1.13
CA ASP A 95 -4.28 -16.19 -0.30
C ASP A 95 -3.04 -16.91 -0.85
N GLU A 96 -2.95 -17.11 -2.16
CA GLU A 96 -1.77 -17.69 -2.81
C GLU A 96 -0.52 -16.84 -2.63
N VAL A 97 -0.65 -15.52 -2.83
CA VAL A 97 0.46 -14.59 -2.63
C VAL A 97 0.88 -14.52 -1.15
N ARG A 98 -0.08 -14.55 -0.22
CA ARG A 98 0.20 -14.58 1.23
C ARG A 98 0.93 -15.86 1.65
N ALA A 99 0.62 -16.98 1.01
CA ALA A 99 1.27 -18.27 1.26
C ALA A 99 2.60 -18.45 0.51
N SER A 100 3.05 -17.46 -0.26
CA SER A 100 4.28 -17.54 -1.03
C SER A 100 5.51 -17.82 -0.16
N THR A 101 6.34 -18.74 -0.62
CA THR A 101 7.62 -19.08 0.01
C THR A 101 8.79 -18.29 -0.56
N ASP A 102 8.56 -17.45 -1.58
CA ASP A 102 9.59 -16.54 -2.09
C ASP A 102 10.03 -15.57 -0.98
N PRO A 103 11.33 -15.48 -0.66
CA PRO A 103 11.80 -14.69 0.47
C PRO A 103 11.48 -13.18 0.37
N LEU A 104 11.46 -12.62 -0.85
CA LEU A 104 11.14 -11.20 -1.07
C LEU A 104 9.65 -10.95 -0.85
N VAL A 105 8.80 -11.81 -1.43
CA VAL A 105 7.35 -11.72 -1.28
C VAL A 105 6.96 -11.92 0.18
N HIS A 106 7.55 -12.90 0.84
CA HIS A 106 7.31 -13.19 2.25
C HIS A 106 7.71 -12.01 3.16
N GLN A 107 8.89 -11.41 2.91
CA GLN A 107 9.32 -10.22 3.64
C GLN A 107 8.34 -9.05 3.47
N PHE A 108 7.92 -8.78 2.23
CA PHE A 108 7.04 -7.67 1.90
C PHE A 108 5.64 -7.87 2.47
N VAL A 109 5.04 -9.04 2.23
CA VAL A 109 3.65 -9.34 2.64
C VAL A 109 3.49 -9.39 4.15
N HIS A 110 4.51 -9.86 4.88
CA HIS A 110 4.49 -9.96 6.34
C HIS A 110 5.19 -8.80 7.05
N ALA A 111 5.59 -7.75 6.30
CA ALA A 111 6.29 -6.57 6.83
C ALA A 111 7.50 -6.92 7.73
N LEU A 112 8.29 -7.91 7.31
CA LEU A 112 9.42 -8.39 8.11
C LEU A 112 10.61 -7.42 8.02
N PRO A 113 11.23 -7.04 9.15
CA PRO A 113 12.37 -6.12 9.16
C PRO A 113 13.65 -6.75 8.58
N THR A 114 13.69 -8.08 8.48
CA THR A 114 14.84 -8.84 7.96
C THR A 114 14.42 -9.66 6.74
N GLY A 115 15.25 -9.66 5.70
CA GLY A 115 15.00 -10.41 4.47
C GLY A 115 15.89 -9.96 3.32
N PRO A 116 15.56 -10.35 2.08
CA PRO A 116 16.35 -10.01 0.88
C PRO A 116 16.49 -8.51 0.63
N VAL A 117 15.49 -7.72 1.05
CA VAL A 117 15.57 -6.25 0.97
C VAL A 117 16.18 -5.75 2.28
N PRO A 118 17.46 -5.33 2.29
CA PRO A 118 18.09 -4.83 3.50
C PRO A 118 17.54 -3.45 3.84
N PHE A 119 17.09 -3.27 5.08
CA PHE A 119 16.63 -1.98 5.57
C PHE A 119 17.80 -1.06 5.97
N GLN A 120 18.98 -1.63 6.17
CA GLN A 120 20.14 -0.90 6.67
C GLN A 120 21.26 -0.84 5.62
N TYR A 121 21.79 0.35 5.40
CA TYR A 121 23.08 0.50 4.75
C TYR A 121 24.18 -0.10 5.64
N PRO A 122 25.26 -0.66 5.06
CA PRO A 122 26.40 -1.13 5.84
C PRO A 122 26.94 0.00 6.72
N GLY A 123 26.90 -0.18 8.03
CA GLY A 123 27.31 0.81 9.01
C GLY A 123 27.41 0.19 10.40
N PRO A 124 27.89 0.93 11.39
CA PRO A 124 27.91 0.49 12.78
C PRO A 124 26.49 0.17 13.25
N THR A 125 26.35 -0.83 14.11
CA THR A 125 25.06 -1.11 14.75
C THR A 125 24.74 -0.01 15.77
N VAL A 126 23.45 0.17 16.06
CA VAL A 126 23.00 1.14 17.10
C VAL A 126 23.73 0.91 18.44
N ALA A 127 24.00 -0.35 18.79
CA ALA A 127 24.76 -0.68 20.00
C ALA A 127 26.25 -0.26 19.91
N GLN A 128 26.81 -0.20 18.72
CA GLN A 128 28.17 0.32 18.50
C GLN A 128 28.24 1.84 18.52
N ASP A 129 27.21 2.52 18.04
CA ASP A 129 27.16 3.99 18.00
C ASP A 129 26.70 4.59 19.33
N PHE A 130 25.73 3.97 20.01
CA PHE A 130 25.07 4.51 21.19
C PHE A 130 25.26 3.64 22.44
N GLY A 131 25.97 2.52 22.34
CA GLY A 131 26.29 1.67 23.48
C GLY A 131 27.22 2.35 24.51
N PRO A 132 27.25 1.89 25.77
CA PRO A 132 28.13 2.47 26.78
C PRO A 132 29.59 2.43 26.29
N ALA A 133 30.32 3.52 26.53
CA ALA A 133 31.69 3.81 26.07
C ALA A 133 32.78 2.81 26.54
N GLY A 134 32.51 1.54 26.57
CA GLY A 134 33.40 0.42 26.87
C GLY A 134 33.26 -0.75 25.91
N ALA A 135 32.31 -0.69 24.96
CA ALA A 135 32.05 -1.75 23.98
C ALA A 135 32.78 -1.51 22.62
N VAL A 136 33.49 -0.39 22.48
CA VAL A 136 34.23 -0.08 21.27
C VAL A 136 35.66 -0.58 21.44
N GLY A 137 35.91 -1.80 21.03
CA GLY A 137 37.25 -2.32 20.81
C GLY A 137 37.95 -1.46 19.76
N GLY A 138 39.08 -0.85 20.18
CA GLY A 138 40.14 -0.21 19.44
C GLY A 138 39.89 0.27 18.02
N ARG A 139 39.92 1.58 17.84
CA ARG A 139 40.28 2.16 16.54
C ARG A 139 41.77 1.87 16.27
N PRO A 140 42.15 1.49 15.04
CA PRO A 140 43.52 1.54 14.61
C PRO A 140 44.04 2.99 14.48
#